data_1ee7414cdc5222a51358c5390b6d4831
#
_entry.id   1ee7414cdc5222a51358c5390b6d4831
#
_cell.length_a   1.000
_cell.length_b   1.000
_cell.length_c   1.000
_cell.angle_alpha   90.00
_cell.angle_beta   90.00
_cell.angle_gamma   90.00
#
_symmetry.space_group_name_H-M   'P 1'
#
loop_
_entity.id
_entity.type
_entity.pdbx_description
1 polymer ?
#
loop_
_entity_poly.entity_id
_entity_poly.type
_entity_poly.pdbx_seq_one_letter_code
_entity_poly.pdbx_strand_id
1 'polypeptide(L)'
;MRRQLLTAEQEIELHHRIVQGDEEAHDQLVEANMGLVVYIVQKLPQWDLNSSMTRDDLLQEGYMALMKAAHRWKPQGRFASYARTLIKSQVLRAVENKALLIHVPVAVQEDLRKIKRVETELAQVLNRDPTPKEVAKLTGLTESRVRDRLVVSQRQPVSLDAYKKDQITEEDYD
;
A
#
# COMPACT_ATOMS: atom_id res chain seq x y z
N MET A 1 -21.51 -19.26 2.91
CA MET A 1 -22.36 -18.61 3.94
C MET A 1 -22.56 -17.15 3.56
N ARG A 2 -23.80 -16.66 3.45
CA ARG A 2 -24.10 -15.24 3.30
C ARG A 2 -23.84 -14.57 4.66
N ARG A 3 -22.81 -13.74 4.73
CA ARG A 3 -22.53 -12.93 5.94
C ARG A 3 -23.70 -11.95 6.11
N GLN A 4 -24.33 -11.97 7.26
CA GLN A 4 -25.44 -11.07 7.59
C GLN A 4 -24.82 -9.69 7.85
N LEU A 5 -25.23 -8.68 7.07
CA LEU A 5 -24.84 -7.29 7.29
C LEU A 5 -25.51 -6.79 8.58
N LEU A 6 -24.73 -6.14 9.44
CA LEU A 6 -25.24 -5.57 10.68
C LEU A 6 -26.07 -4.31 10.39
N THR A 7 -27.15 -4.15 11.14
CA THR A 7 -27.91 -2.88 11.18
C THR A 7 -27.15 -1.82 11.99
N ALA A 8 -27.50 -0.54 11.83
CA ALA A 8 -26.87 0.53 12.61
C ALA A 8 -27.06 0.34 14.14
N GLU A 9 -28.22 -0.16 14.54
CA GLU A 9 -28.55 -0.45 15.94
C GLU A 9 -27.69 -1.60 16.49
N GLN A 10 -27.48 -2.66 15.70
CA GLN A 10 -26.60 -3.76 16.06
C GLN A 10 -25.13 -3.33 16.16
N GLU A 11 -24.67 -2.44 15.27
CA GLU A 11 -23.31 -1.88 15.36
C GLU A 11 -23.11 -1.11 16.68
N ILE A 12 -24.11 -0.30 17.10
CA ILE A 12 -24.09 0.47 18.34
C ILE A 12 -24.13 -0.45 19.56
N GLU A 13 -24.98 -1.46 19.55
CA GLU A 13 -25.07 -2.45 20.62
C GLU A 13 -23.74 -3.20 20.83
N LEU A 14 -23.14 -3.67 19.74
CA LEU A 14 -21.82 -4.32 19.80
C LEU A 14 -20.76 -3.34 20.32
N HIS A 15 -20.79 -2.07 19.91
CA HIS A 15 -19.87 -1.07 20.44
C HIS A 15 -20.00 -0.89 21.96
N HIS A 16 -21.22 -0.83 22.51
CA HIS A 16 -21.42 -0.72 23.95
C HIS A 16 -20.81 -1.90 24.71
N ARG A 17 -20.97 -3.12 24.19
CA ARG A 17 -20.37 -4.33 24.75
C ARG A 17 -18.83 -4.31 24.65
N ILE A 18 -18.28 -3.87 23.52
CA ILE A 18 -16.82 -3.72 23.32
C ILE A 18 -16.21 -2.74 24.35
N VAL A 19 -16.88 -1.61 24.61
CA VAL A 19 -16.42 -0.64 25.62
C VAL A 19 -16.41 -1.24 27.03
N GLN A 20 -17.28 -2.22 27.30
CA GLN A 20 -17.31 -2.97 28.57
C GLN A 20 -16.27 -4.12 28.63
N GLY A 21 -15.48 -4.31 27.57
CA GLY A 21 -14.43 -5.31 27.50
C GLY A 21 -14.90 -6.69 26.95
N ASP A 22 -16.04 -6.74 26.28
CA ASP A 22 -16.56 -7.95 25.64
C ASP A 22 -15.82 -8.26 24.33
N GLU A 23 -14.90 -9.22 24.38
CA GLU A 23 -14.13 -9.65 23.20
C GLU A 23 -15.00 -10.36 22.16
N GLU A 24 -16.04 -11.05 22.59
CA GLU A 24 -16.95 -11.76 21.67
C GLU A 24 -17.74 -10.76 20.79
N ALA A 25 -18.15 -9.62 21.38
CA ALA A 25 -18.77 -8.55 20.64
C ALA A 25 -17.81 -7.87 19.66
N HIS A 26 -16.52 -7.74 20.02
CA HIS A 26 -15.47 -7.26 19.13
C HIS A 26 -15.31 -8.18 17.92
N ASP A 27 -15.19 -9.48 18.14
CA ASP A 27 -15.02 -10.47 17.09
C ASP A 27 -16.25 -10.52 16.16
N GLN A 28 -17.46 -10.43 16.70
CA GLN A 28 -18.69 -10.35 15.91
C GLN A 28 -18.70 -9.13 14.98
N LEU A 29 -18.28 -7.95 15.48
CA LEU A 29 -18.20 -6.73 14.67
C LEU A 29 -17.15 -6.87 13.56
N VAL A 30 -15.99 -7.45 13.87
CA VAL A 30 -14.90 -7.69 12.91
C VAL A 30 -15.34 -8.70 11.84
N GLU A 31 -15.88 -9.86 12.23
CA GLU A 31 -16.31 -10.90 11.30
C GLU A 31 -17.36 -10.42 10.30
N ALA A 32 -18.36 -9.68 10.79
CA ALA A 32 -19.41 -9.11 9.94
C ALA A 32 -18.84 -8.18 8.85
N ASN A 33 -17.68 -7.55 9.12
CA ASN A 33 -17.05 -6.56 8.24
C ASN A 33 -15.80 -7.06 7.51
N MET A 34 -15.38 -8.33 7.65
CA MET A 34 -14.20 -8.87 6.95
C MET A 34 -14.28 -8.73 5.42
N GLY A 35 -15.47 -8.82 4.84
CA GLY A 35 -15.70 -8.61 3.40
C GLY A 35 -15.30 -7.23 2.91
N LEU A 36 -15.34 -6.21 3.79
CA LEU A 36 -14.92 -4.86 3.46
C LEU A 36 -13.40 -4.79 3.16
N VAL A 37 -12.59 -5.54 3.91
CA VAL A 37 -11.14 -5.63 3.67
C VAL A 37 -10.85 -6.21 2.30
N VAL A 38 -11.48 -7.34 1.97
CA VAL A 38 -11.34 -8.00 0.67
C VAL A 38 -11.73 -7.04 -0.46
N TYR A 39 -12.87 -6.36 -0.32
CA TYR A 39 -13.33 -5.38 -1.30
C TYR A 39 -12.34 -4.24 -1.50
N ILE A 40 -11.77 -3.69 -0.42
CA ILE A 40 -10.81 -2.58 -0.50
C ILE A 40 -9.53 -3.04 -1.18
N VAL A 41 -8.95 -4.17 -0.77
CA VAL A 41 -7.72 -4.71 -1.36
C VAL A 41 -7.91 -5.02 -2.84
N GLN A 42 -9.06 -5.54 -3.26
CA GLN A 42 -9.37 -5.79 -4.68
C GLN A 42 -9.48 -4.51 -5.52
N LYS A 43 -9.90 -3.41 -4.92
CA LYS A 43 -10.06 -2.11 -5.58
C LYS A 43 -8.79 -1.27 -5.62
N LEU A 44 -7.75 -1.69 -4.90
CA LEU A 44 -6.45 -1.04 -5.01
C LEU A 44 -5.88 -1.29 -6.42
N PRO A 45 -5.26 -0.27 -7.04
CA PRO A 45 -4.59 -0.48 -8.32
C PRO A 45 -3.55 -1.59 -8.16
N GLN A 46 -3.40 -2.42 -9.21
CA GLN A 46 -2.39 -3.47 -9.22
C GLN A 46 -1.03 -2.82 -8.94
N TRP A 47 -0.49 -3.14 -7.78
CA TRP A 47 0.86 -2.71 -7.41
C TRP A 47 1.84 -3.46 -8.28
N ASP A 48 2.87 -2.75 -8.74
CA ASP A 48 3.92 -3.30 -9.59
C ASP A 48 4.38 -4.67 -9.06
N LEU A 49 4.53 -5.62 -9.98
CA LEU A 49 5.00 -6.98 -9.75
C LEU A 49 6.36 -7.06 -9.03
N ASN A 50 7.00 -5.93 -8.78
CA ASN A 50 8.25 -5.78 -8.04
C ASN A 50 8.05 -5.57 -6.52
N SER A 51 6.80 -5.61 -6.04
CA SER A 51 6.51 -5.55 -4.61
C SER A 51 6.86 -6.89 -3.95
N SER A 52 7.60 -6.85 -2.83
CA SER A 52 7.84 -8.02 -1.99
C SER A 52 6.59 -8.47 -1.22
N MET A 53 5.51 -7.68 -1.25
CA MET A 53 4.25 -7.99 -0.58
C MET A 53 3.30 -8.75 -1.50
N THR A 54 2.77 -9.84 -0.97
CA THR A 54 1.71 -10.62 -1.61
C THR A 54 0.33 -10.00 -1.35
N ARG A 55 -0.67 -10.45 -2.10
CA ARG A 55 -2.07 -10.07 -1.84
C ARG A 55 -2.52 -10.46 -0.43
N ASP A 56 -2.05 -11.60 0.05
CA ASP A 56 -2.39 -12.11 1.38
C ASP A 56 -1.78 -11.23 2.47
N ASP A 57 -0.57 -10.69 2.26
CA ASP A 57 0.03 -9.71 3.17
C ASP A 57 -0.82 -8.45 3.26
N LEU A 58 -1.34 -7.96 2.13
CA LEU A 58 -2.23 -6.79 2.10
C LEU A 58 -3.56 -7.07 2.82
N LEU A 59 -4.11 -8.27 2.68
CA LEU A 59 -5.30 -8.70 3.42
C LEU A 59 -5.03 -8.73 4.92
N GLN A 60 -3.88 -9.25 5.37
CA GLN A 60 -3.51 -9.27 6.78
C GLN A 60 -3.37 -7.86 7.36
N GLU A 61 -2.70 -6.95 6.64
CA GLU A 61 -2.62 -5.55 7.05
C GLU A 61 -4.01 -4.89 7.16
N GLY A 62 -4.89 -5.23 6.22
CA GLY A 62 -6.28 -4.76 6.23
C GLY A 62 -7.09 -5.31 7.41
N TYR A 63 -6.92 -6.59 7.75
CA TYR A 63 -7.59 -7.20 8.91
C TYR A 63 -7.08 -6.62 10.23
N MET A 64 -5.77 -6.38 10.36
CA MET A 64 -5.23 -5.67 11.51
C MET A 64 -5.80 -4.26 11.67
N ALA A 65 -5.99 -3.55 10.56
CA ALA A 65 -6.62 -2.23 10.57
C ALA A 65 -8.10 -2.31 10.99
N LEU A 66 -8.84 -3.34 10.53
CA LEU A 66 -10.24 -3.57 10.87
C LEU A 66 -10.41 -3.84 12.37
N MET A 67 -9.56 -4.70 12.98
CA MET A 67 -9.56 -4.95 14.42
C MET A 67 -9.29 -3.67 15.23
N LYS A 68 -8.27 -2.89 14.82
CA LYS A 68 -8.01 -1.58 15.44
C LYS A 68 -9.18 -0.61 15.27
N ALA A 69 -9.89 -0.67 14.13
CA ALA A 69 -11.06 0.17 13.90
C ALA A 69 -12.19 -0.18 14.85
N ALA A 70 -12.44 -1.48 15.13
CA ALA A 70 -13.47 -1.94 16.04
C ALA A 70 -13.28 -1.40 17.48
N HIS A 71 -12.05 -1.34 17.97
CA HIS A 71 -11.74 -0.76 19.28
C HIS A 71 -11.84 0.78 19.33
N ARG A 72 -11.59 1.47 18.22
CA ARG A 72 -11.46 2.94 18.20
C ARG A 72 -12.71 3.65 17.68
N TRP A 73 -13.60 2.92 17.06
CA TRP A 73 -14.80 3.51 16.50
C TRP A 73 -15.68 4.13 17.58
N LYS A 74 -16.22 5.30 17.27
CA LYS A 74 -17.25 5.96 18.05
C LYS A 74 -18.51 6.00 17.19
N PRO A 75 -19.72 5.73 17.73
CA PRO A 75 -20.96 5.58 16.95
C PRO A 75 -21.49 6.93 16.44
N GLN A 76 -20.69 7.64 15.65
CA GLN A 76 -21.05 8.89 14.97
C GLN A 76 -21.33 8.64 13.49
N GLY A 77 -21.85 7.47 13.12
CA GLY A 77 -22.12 7.04 11.76
C GLY A 77 -21.85 5.56 11.57
N ARG A 78 -21.97 5.07 10.35
CA ARG A 78 -21.77 3.63 10.05
C ARG A 78 -20.33 3.21 10.28
N PHE A 79 -20.14 2.07 10.96
CA PHE A 79 -18.83 1.49 11.22
C PHE A 79 -18.04 1.26 9.92
N ALA A 80 -18.68 0.73 8.89
CA ALA A 80 -18.03 0.45 7.60
C ALA A 80 -17.40 1.71 6.96
N SER A 81 -17.99 2.89 7.13
CA SER A 81 -17.44 4.16 6.61
C SER A 81 -16.16 4.56 7.33
N TYR A 82 -16.14 4.42 8.65
CA TYR A 82 -14.97 4.68 9.49
C TYR A 82 -13.85 3.67 9.20
N ALA A 83 -14.18 2.37 9.22
CA ALA A 83 -13.24 1.29 8.98
C ALA A 83 -12.58 1.38 7.60
N ARG A 84 -13.34 1.75 6.56
CA ARG A 84 -12.84 1.93 5.19
C ARG A 84 -11.64 2.86 5.12
N THR A 85 -11.71 4.01 5.79
CA THR A 85 -10.63 5.00 5.79
C THR A 85 -9.37 4.47 6.47
N LEU A 86 -9.54 3.80 7.62
CA LEU A 86 -8.43 3.19 8.36
C LEU A 86 -7.79 2.03 7.59
N ILE A 87 -8.59 1.12 7.04
CA ILE A 87 -8.10 -0.01 6.25
C ILE A 87 -7.29 0.50 5.05
N LYS A 88 -7.87 1.43 4.26
CA LYS A 88 -7.19 1.99 3.10
C LYS A 88 -5.87 2.65 3.48
N SER A 89 -5.85 3.46 4.53
CA SER A 89 -4.64 4.14 5.01
C SER A 89 -3.57 3.15 5.47
N GLN A 90 -3.96 2.11 6.23
CA GLN A 90 -3.01 1.10 6.73
C GLN A 90 -2.41 0.28 5.60
N VAL A 91 -3.23 -0.19 4.66
CA VAL A 91 -2.76 -0.98 3.52
C VAL A 91 -1.83 -0.15 2.64
N LEU A 92 -2.17 1.11 2.36
CA LEU A 92 -1.28 2.00 1.60
C LEU A 92 0.07 2.22 2.30
N ARG A 93 0.06 2.46 3.62
CA ARG A 93 1.30 2.59 4.41
C ARG A 93 2.12 1.31 4.41
N ALA A 94 1.48 0.15 4.49
CA ALA A 94 2.18 -1.12 4.44
C ALA A 94 2.91 -1.30 3.11
N VAL A 95 2.25 -0.97 2.00
CA VAL A 95 2.87 -0.97 0.67
C VAL A 95 4.05 -0.01 0.63
N GLU A 96 3.87 1.24 1.07
CA GLU A 96 4.93 2.25 1.06
C GLU A 96 6.16 1.86 1.87
N ASN A 97 5.97 1.18 3.00
CA ASN A 97 7.06 0.86 3.92
C ASN A 97 7.64 -0.55 3.72
N LYS A 98 6.85 -1.51 3.24
CA LYS A 98 7.23 -2.94 3.22
C LYS A 98 7.34 -3.54 1.82
N ALA A 99 6.80 -2.87 0.79
CA ALA A 99 6.79 -3.42 -0.56
C ALA A 99 8.17 -3.42 -1.24
N LEU A 100 9.09 -2.58 -0.80
CA LEU A 100 10.44 -2.50 -1.35
C LEU A 100 11.40 -3.30 -0.48
N LEU A 101 12.19 -4.20 -1.10
CA LEU A 101 13.28 -4.95 -0.44
C LEU A 101 14.30 -4.00 0.20
N ILE A 102 14.55 -2.86 -0.43
CA ILE A 102 15.39 -1.80 0.12
C ILE A 102 14.46 -0.68 0.60
N HIS A 103 14.46 -0.41 1.91
CA HIS A 103 13.63 0.64 2.48
C HIS A 103 14.02 2.01 1.92
N VAL A 104 13.08 2.63 1.21
CA VAL A 104 13.21 4.00 0.68
C VAL A 104 12.38 4.94 1.58
N PRO A 105 12.99 5.99 2.17
CA PRO A 105 12.27 6.94 3.00
C PRO A 105 11.06 7.54 2.31
N VAL A 106 9.97 7.77 3.05
CA VAL A 106 8.68 8.28 2.52
C VAL A 106 8.86 9.56 1.69
N ALA A 107 9.70 10.50 2.15
CA ALA A 107 10.00 11.73 1.42
C ALA A 107 10.61 11.48 0.03
N VAL A 108 11.42 10.43 -0.12
CA VAL A 108 11.99 10.03 -1.41
C VAL A 108 10.92 9.43 -2.32
N GLN A 109 10.04 8.61 -1.76
CA GLN A 109 8.91 8.02 -2.50
C GLN A 109 7.92 9.10 -2.98
N GLU A 110 7.66 10.11 -2.15
CA GLU A 110 6.82 11.26 -2.56
C GLU A 110 7.45 12.06 -3.71
N ASP A 111 8.77 12.31 -3.63
CA ASP A 111 9.50 12.93 -4.73
C ASP A 111 9.37 12.09 -6.02
N LEU A 112 9.59 10.79 -5.94
CA LEU A 112 9.50 9.87 -7.07
C LEU A 112 8.09 9.85 -7.71
N ARG A 113 7.02 9.86 -6.88
CA ARG A 113 5.65 9.96 -7.39
C ARG A 113 5.39 11.27 -8.14
N LYS A 114 5.90 12.40 -7.59
CA LYS A 114 5.78 13.70 -8.26
C LYS A 114 6.53 13.70 -9.59
N ILE A 115 7.77 13.18 -9.61
CA ILE A 115 8.60 13.08 -10.80
C ILE A 115 7.89 12.23 -11.85
N LYS A 116 7.45 10.99 -11.51
CA LYS A 116 6.80 10.09 -12.46
C LYS A 116 5.51 10.66 -13.05
N ARG A 117 4.71 11.36 -12.24
CA ARG A 117 3.51 12.05 -12.73
C ARG A 117 3.83 13.13 -13.74
N VAL A 118 4.79 14.01 -13.41
CA VAL A 118 5.22 15.12 -14.30
C VAL A 118 5.89 14.58 -15.56
N GLU A 119 6.70 13.53 -15.47
CA GLU A 119 7.29 12.87 -16.64
C GLU A 119 6.21 12.37 -17.60
N THR A 120 5.16 11.71 -17.08
CA THR A 120 4.06 11.20 -17.90
C THR A 120 3.30 12.36 -18.58
N GLU A 121 3.00 13.42 -17.82
CA GLU A 121 2.30 14.60 -18.35
C GLU A 121 3.15 15.31 -19.43
N LEU A 122 4.45 15.50 -19.18
CA LEU A 122 5.35 16.13 -20.14
C LEU A 122 5.60 15.28 -21.39
N ALA A 123 5.76 13.98 -21.24
CA ALA A 123 5.96 13.06 -22.36
C ALA A 123 4.79 13.11 -23.35
N GLN A 124 3.56 13.22 -22.84
CA GLN A 124 2.36 13.37 -23.67
C GLN A 124 2.33 14.70 -24.46
N VAL A 125 2.82 15.79 -23.84
CA VAL A 125 2.82 17.12 -24.47
C VAL A 125 3.98 17.27 -25.45
N LEU A 126 5.16 16.75 -25.08
CA LEU A 126 6.38 16.92 -25.88
C LEU A 126 6.56 15.85 -26.97
N ASN A 127 5.80 14.75 -26.92
CA ASN A 127 6.00 13.56 -27.76
C ASN A 127 7.45 13.01 -27.73
N ARG A 128 8.15 13.20 -26.60
CA ARG A 128 9.49 12.67 -26.30
C ARG A 128 9.69 12.59 -24.80
N ASP A 129 10.70 11.85 -24.38
CA ASP A 129 11.07 11.81 -22.97
C ASP A 129 11.52 13.18 -22.46
N PRO A 130 11.00 13.65 -21.33
CA PRO A 130 11.38 14.93 -20.75
C PRO A 130 12.79 14.86 -20.12
N THR A 131 13.52 15.94 -20.21
CA THR A 131 14.83 16.07 -19.55
C THR A 131 14.66 16.30 -18.04
N PRO A 132 15.64 15.89 -17.19
CA PRO A 132 15.60 16.15 -15.75
C PRO A 132 15.42 17.63 -15.40
N LYS A 133 15.90 18.53 -16.24
CA LYS A 133 15.75 19.98 -16.09
C LYS A 133 14.31 20.45 -16.32
N GLU A 134 13.59 19.86 -17.28
CA GLU A 134 12.18 20.15 -17.54
C GLU A 134 11.30 19.64 -16.40
N VAL A 135 11.58 18.41 -15.92
CA VAL A 135 10.90 17.83 -14.76
C VAL A 135 11.14 18.65 -13.49
N ALA A 136 12.36 19.10 -13.25
CA ALA A 136 12.71 19.93 -12.10
C ALA A 136 11.91 21.24 -12.05
N LYS A 137 11.70 21.89 -13.20
CA LYS A 137 10.91 23.13 -13.27
C LYS A 137 9.46 22.97 -12.83
N LEU A 138 8.84 21.84 -13.14
CA LEU A 138 7.43 21.59 -12.82
C LEU A 138 7.22 20.94 -11.45
N THR A 139 8.18 20.14 -10.98
CA THR A 139 8.12 19.53 -9.65
C THR A 139 8.51 20.48 -8.52
N GLY A 140 9.23 21.57 -8.83
CA GLY A 140 9.82 22.48 -7.84
C GLY A 140 11.04 21.88 -7.13
N LEU A 141 11.59 20.77 -7.63
CA LEU A 141 12.80 20.14 -7.12
C LEU A 141 14.03 20.70 -7.86
N THR A 142 15.21 20.58 -7.25
CA THR A 142 16.47 20.88 -7.94
C THR A 142 16.78 19.79 -8.97
N GLU A 143 17.46 20.15 -10.06
CA GLU A 143 17.84 19.19 -11.11
C GLU A 143 18.70 18.04 -10.55
N SER A 144 19.63 18.32 -9.64
CA SER A 144 20.42 17.30 -8.94
C SER A 144 19.53 16.33 -8.18
N ARG A 145 18.55 16.85 -7.41
CA ARG A 145 17.62 16.02 -6.65
C ARG A 145 16.77 15.13 -7.57
N VAL A 146 16.33 15.63 -8.73
CA VAL A 146 15.61 14.80 -9.71
C VAL A 146 16.50 13.67 -10.23
N ARG A 147 17.76 13.94 -10.60
CA ARG A 147 18.70 12.91 -11.07
C ARG A 147 18.96 11.85 -10.00
N ASP A 148 19.21 12.26 -8.74
CA ASP A 148 19.44 11.34 -7.64
C ASP A 148 18.23 10.40 -7.40
N ARG A 149 17.01 10.94 -7.50
CA ARG A 149 15.78 10.16 -7.37
C ARG A 149 15.60 9.16 -8.52
N LEU A 150 15.88 9.56 -9.75
CA LEU A 150 15.82 8.66 -10.91
C LEU A 150 16.81 7.50 -10.77
N VAL A 151 18.03 7.76 -10.29
CA VAL A 151 19.01 6.69 -10.01
C VAL A 151 18.47 5.71 -8.95
N VAL A 152 17.84 6.21 -7.89
CA VAL A 152 17.22 5.37 -6.86
C VAL A 152 16.09 4.52 -7.44
N SER A 153 15.28 5.06 -8.35
CA SER A 153 14.16 4.32 -8.97
C SER A 153 14.61 3.17 -9.88
N GLN A 154 15.81 3.26 -10.45
CA GLN A 154 16.38 2.25 -11.34
C GLN A 154 17.07 1.11 -10.58
N ARG A 155 17.36 1.28 -9.27
CA ARG A 155 18.01 0.25 -8.45
C ARG A 155 17.00 -0.82 -8.06
N GLN A 156 16.85 -1.82 -8.92
CA GLN A 156 16.09 -3.03 -8.58
C GLN A 156 17.03 -4.07 -7.97
N PRO A 157 16.65 -4.71 -6.85
CA PRO A 157 17.40 -5.83 -6.32
C PRO A 157 17.39 -6.98 -7.34
N VAL A 158 18.54 -7.51 -7.67
CA VAL A 158 18.69 -8.69 -8.53
C VAL A 158 18.89 -9.91 -7.64
N SER A 159 18.31 -11.05 -8.02
CA SER A 159 18.56 -12.32 -7.31
C SER A 159 20.03 -12.70 -7.42
N LEU A 160 20.67 -12.93 -6.27
CA LEU A 160 22.07 -13.36 -6.23
C LEU A 160 22.27 -14.72 -6.89
N ASP A 161 21.30 -15.62 -6.79
CA ASP A 161 21.36 -16.94 -7.39
C ASP A 161 21.20 -16.89 -8.91
N ALA A 162 20.38 -15.98 -9.44
CA ALA A 162 20.29 -15.72 -10.86
C ALA A 162 21.63 -15.15 -11.39
N TYR A 163 22.22 -14.19 -10.66
CA TYR A 163 23.50 -13.61 -11.04
C TYR A 163 24.65 -14.62 -11.05
N LYS A 164 24.69 -15.55 -10.09
CA LYS A 164 25.67 -16.62 -10.06
C LYS A 164 25.49 -17.62 -11.21
N LYS A 165 24.24 -17.93 -11.58
CA LYS A 165 23.93 -18.86 -12.65
C LYS A 165 24.41 -18.39 -14.03
N ASP A 166 24.37 -17.06 -14.26
CA ASP A 166 24.85 -16.44 -15.50
C ASP A 166 26.39 -16.29 -15.54
N GLN A 167 27.07 -16.45 -14.39
CA GLN A 167 28.55 -16.35 -14.30
C GLN A 167 29.26 -17.69 -14.17
N ILE A 168 28.55 -18.78 -13.88
CA ILE A 168 29.10 -20.11 -13.88
C ILE A 168 29.02 -20.64 -15.32
N THR A 169 30.03 -20.36 -16.11
CA THR A 169 30.25 -21.03 -17.40
C THR A 169 30.67 -22.47 -17.15
N GLU A 170 30.38 -23.36 -18.12
CA GLU A 170 30.68 -24.83 -18.05
C GLU A 170 32.15 -25.18 -17.77
N GLU A 171 33.04 -24.20 -17.77
CA GLU A 171 34.49 -24.36 -17.50
C GLU A 171 34.84 -24.52 -16.02
N ASP A 172 33.91 -24.30 -15.08
CA ASP A 172 34.16 -24.46 -13.64
C ASP A 172 33.90 -25.89 -13.11
N TYR A 173 33.64 -26.87 -13.98
CA TYR A 173 33.33 -28.26 -13.63
C TYR A 173 34.36 -29.30 -14.08
N ASP A 174 35.57 -28.90 -14.48
CA ASP A 174 36.67 -29.83 -14.78
C ASP A 174 37.71 -29.93 -13.65
#